data_0f91c06dac29f01096fa8da00f5c5886
#
_entry.id   0f91c06dac29f01096fa8da00f5c5886
#
_cell.length_a   1.000
_cell.length_b   1.000
_cell.length_c   1.000
_cell.angle_alpha   90.00
_cell.angle_beta   90.00
_cell.angle_gamma   90.00
#
_symmetry.space_group_name_H-M   'P 1'
#
loop_
_entity.id
_entity.type
_entity.pdbx_description
1 polymer ?
#
loop_
_entity_poly.entity_id
_entity_poly.type
_entity_poly.pdbx_seq_one_letter_code
_entity_poly.pdbx_strand_id
1 'polypeptide(L)'
;IEDTLSKDTILTKEDALRDIYRKLRPGEQVAAEAARALLDNFYFNPKRYDLAKVGRYKINQKLGLDKPLSDSVLTVDDIVATIKYLVALHRGDASIPGVRAGKPAEIRLDVDDIDNFGNRRIRAVGELIQNQVRTGLSRMERVVRERMTTQDIEAITPQTLINVRPVVAAICLLYTSDA
;
A
#
# COMPACT_ATOMS: atom_id res chain seq x y z
N ILE A 1 12.17 14.28 17.61
CA ILE A 1 12.53 14.67 16.22
C ILE A 1 13.96 15.21 16.19
N GLU A 2 14.31 16.18 17.03
CA GLU A 2 15.66 16.77 17.07
C GLU A 2 16.74 15.72 17.29
N ASP A 3 16.57 14.86 18.29
CA ASP A 3 17.48 13.74 18.55
C ASP A 3 17.56 12.73 17.41
N THR A 4 16.48 12.54 16.68
CA THR A 4 16.46 11.67 15.51
C THR A 4 17.23 12.29 14.36
N LEU A 5 16.99 13.58 14.09
CA LEU A 5 17.70 14.32 13.04
C LEU A 5 19.20 14.49 13.34
N SER A 6 19.56 14.66 14.60
CA SER A 6 20.99 14.77 15.01
C SER A 6 21.79 13.49 14.78
N LYS A 7 21.11 12.33 14.80
CA LYS A 7 21.71 11.01 14.54
C LYS A 7 21.61 10.59 13.07
N ASP A 8 20.85 11.31 12.26
CA ASP A 8 20.68 11.00 10.85
C ASP A 8 21.93 11.47 10.06
N THR A 9 22.52 10.54 9.34
CA THR A 9 23.69 10.80 8.49
C THR A 9 23.30 11.24 7.08
N ILE A 10 21.98 11.25 6.77
CA ILE A 10 21.46 11.53 5.44
C ILE A 10 21.10 13.01 5.34
N LEU A 11 21.80 13.74 4.48
CA LEU A 11 21.64 15.18 4.34
C LEU A 11 20.85 15.58 3.08
N THR A 12 20.80 14.72 2.07
CA THR A 12 20.14 15.04 0.80
C THR A 12 18.90 14.18 0.56
N LYS A 13 17.96 14.73 -0.20
CA LYS A 13 16.74 14.00 -0.60
C LYS A 13 17.06 12.76 -1.44
N GLU A 14 18.09 12.83 -2.27
CA GLU A 14 18.50 11.71 -3.13
C GLU A 14 19.09 10.58 -2.33
N ASP A 15 19.92 10.89 -1.33
CA ASP A 15 20.48 9.88 -0.43
C ASP A 15 19.40 9.24 0.44
N ALA A 16 18.40 10.02 0.89
CA ALA A 16 17.25 9.50 1.59
C ALA A 16 16.46 8.49 0.73
N LEU A 17 16.22 8.79 -0.53
CA LEU A 17 15.56 7.88 -1.47
C LEU A 17 16.35 6.59 -1.68
N ARG A 18 17.68 6.70 -1.83
CA ARG A 18 18.56 5.53 -1.96
C ARG A 18 18.58 4.68 -0.69
N ASP A 19 18.56 5.30 0.49
CA ASP A 19 18.54 4.58 1.76
C ASP A 19 17.20 3.86 1.97
N ILE A 20 16.07 4.50 1.68
CA ILE A 20 14.75 3.87 1.68
C ILE A 20 14.72 2.68 0.72
N TYR A 21 15.23 2.85 -0.50
CA TYR A 21 15.30 1.75 -1.46
C TYR A 21 16.14 0.58 -0.95
N ARG A 22 17.31 0.86 -0.39
CA ARG A 22 18.23 -0.15 0.16
C ARG A 22 17.58 -0.95 1.30
N LYS A 23 16.78 -0.29 2.13
CA LYS A 23 16.01 -0.95 3.21
C LYS A 23 14.87 -1.82 2.67
N LEU A 24 14.22 -1.41 1.58
CA LEU A 24 13.15 -2.17 0.93
C LEU A 24 13.66 -3.33 0.06
N ARG A 25 14.82 -3.16 -0.57
CA ARG A 25 15.47 -4.14 -1.45
C ARG A 25 16.97 -4.24 -1.15
N PRO A 26 17.35 -4.98 -0.11
CA PRO A 26 18.76 -5.15 0.22
C PRO A 26 19.51 -5.89 -0.89
N GLY A 27 20.75 -5.43 -1.19
CA GLY A 27 21.64 -6.08 -2.15
C GLY A 27 21.68 -5.46 -3.55
N GLU A 28 20.80 -4.51 -3.86
CA GLU A 28 20.83 -3.81 -5.16
C GLU A 28 21.48 -2.44 -5.04
N GLN A 29 22.37 -2.10 -5.99
CA GLN A 29 22.85 -0.72 -6.15
C GLN A 29 21.89 0.03 -7.08
N VAL A 30 21.38 1.19 -6.62
CA VAL A 30 20.29 1.86 -7.33
C VAL A 30 20.55 3.33 -7.58
N ALA A 31 20.16 3.76 -8.79
CA ALA A 31 20.06 5.17 -9.15
C ALA A 31 18.90 5.83 -8.40
N ALA A 32 19.04 7.12 -8.07
CA ALA A 32 18.03 7.87 -7.33
C ALA A 32 16.65 7.90 -8.03
N GLU A 33 16.64 7.89 -9.36
CA GLU A 33 15.40 7.85 -10.16
C GLU A 33 14.62 6.55 -9.97
N ALA A 34 15.31 5.40 -9.98
CA ALA A 34 14.67 4.11 -9.74
C ALA A 34 14.15 3.99 -8.30
N ALA A 35 14.86 4.57 -7.33
CA ALA A 35 14.43 4.64 -5.94
C ALA A 35 13.16 5.48 -5.80
N ARG A 36 13.10 6.63 -6.46
CA ARG A 36 11.91 7.47 -6.49
C ARG A 36 10.72 6.77 -7.15
N ALA A 37 10.93 6.15 -8.30
CA ALA A 37 9.88 5.40 -9.00
C ALA A 37 9.34 4.25 -8.15
N LEU A 38 10.18 3.58 -7.36
CA LEU A 38 9.75 2.54 -6.43
C LEU A 38 8.83 3.11 -5.34
N LEU A 39 9.24 4.21 -4.69
CA LEU A 39 8.48 4.86 -3.63
C LEU A 39 7.12 5.36 -4.15
N ASP A 40 7.14 6.04 -5.31
CA ASP A 40 5.93 6.55 -5.95
C ASP A 40 4.95 5.41 -6.29
N ASN A 41 5.47 4.28 -6.78
CA ASN A 41 4.66 3.11 -7.08
C ASN A 41 4.06 2.43 -5.84
N PHE A 42 4.74 2.48 -4.68
CA PHE A 42 4.25 1.83 -3.48
C PHE A 42 3.10 2.58 -2.81
N TYR A 43 3.15 3.92 -2.78
CA TYR A 43 2.27 4.73 -1.94
C TYR A 43 1.37 5.71 -2.71
N PHE A 44 1.82 6.18 -3.88
CA PHE A 44 1.17 7.26 -4.60
C PHE A 44 0.56 6.85 -5.95
N ASN A 45 0.80 5.61 -6.40
CA ASN A 45 0.27 5.13 -7.67
C ASN A 45 -1.09 4.44 -7.48
N PRO A 46 -2.20 4.99 -8.05
CA PRO A 46 -3.55 4.44 -7.89
C PRO A 46 -3.74 3.04 -8.52
N LYS A 47 -2.82 2.61 -9.41
CA LYS A 47 -2.85 1.26 -9.97
C LYS A 47 -2.29 0.18 -9.01
N ARG A 48 -1.55 0.58 -7.99
CA ARG A 48 -0.84 -0.33 -7.07
C ARG A 48 -1.27 -0.19 -5.62
N TYR A 49 -1.73 0.99 -5.23
CA TYR A 49 -2.15 1.30 -3.88
C TYR A 49 -3.58 1.80 -3.87
N ASP A 50 -4.41 1.25 -3.02
CA ASP A 50 -5.81 1.64 -2.86
C ASP A 50 -6.22 1.57 -1.39
N LEU A 51 -6.47 2.74 -0.81
CA LEU A 51 -7.02 2.88 0.55
C LEU A 51 -8.48 2.46 0.63
N ALA A 52 -9.18 2.40 -0.48
CA ALA A 52 -10.62 2.39 -0.58
C ALA A 52 -11.28 3.58 0.19
N LYS A 53 -12.60 3.75 0.03
CA LYS A 53 -13.35 4.83 0.69
C LYS A 53 -13.27 4.75 2.23
N VAL A 54 -13.29 3.51 2.76
CA VAL A 54 -13.24 3.28 4.21
C VAL A 54 -11.88 3.67 4.78
N GLY A 55 -10.78 3.31 4.11
CA GLY A 55 -9.43 3.71 4.54
C GLY A 55 -9.26 5.22 4.53
N ARG A 56 -9.69 5.91 3.45
CA ARG A 56 -9.65 7.38 3.39
C ARG A 56 -10.50 8.02 4.49
N TYR A 57 -11.70 7.51 4.73
CA TYR A 57 -12.56 7.99 5.82
C TYR A 57 -11.87 7.88 7.19
N LYS A 58 -11.28 6.72 7.49
CA LYS A 58 -10.58 6.48 8.77
C LYS A 58 -9.36 7.38 8.94
N ILE A 59 -8.57 7.59 7.90
CA ILE A 59 -7.42 8.51 7.93
C ILE A 59 -7.89 9.95 8.17
N ASN A 60 -8.90 10.42 7.45
CA ASN A 60 -9.46 11.74 7.64
C ASN A 60 -9.96 11.93 9.07
N GLN A 61 -10.71 10.95 9.59
CA GLN A 61 -11.25 11.00 10.95
C GLN A 61 -10.16 11.02 12.03
N LYS A 62 -9.12 10.19 11.87
CA LYS A 62 -8.04 10.03 12.85
C LYS A 62 -7.09 11.22 12.86
N LEU A 63 -6.72 11.70 11.69
CA LEU A 63 -5.72 12.77 11.52
C LEU A 63 -6.34 14.17 11.43
N GLY A 64 -7.66 14.27 11.41
CA GLY A 64 -8.34 15.57 11.26
C GLY A 64 -8.14 16.19 9.89
N LEU A 65 -8.15 15.38 8.85
CA LEU A 65 -8.05 15.81 7.45
C LEU A 65 -9.44 15.82 6.80
N ASP A 66 -9.64 16.69 5.82
CA ASP A 66 -10.90 16.78 5.07
C ASP A 66 -10.64 16.57 3.57
N LYS A 67 -10.11 15.39 3.24
CA LYS A 67 -9.84 15.01 1.84
C LYS A 67 -11.03 14.27 1.24
N PRO A 68 -11.26 14.39 -0.08
CA PRO A 68 -12.32 13.65 -0.76
C PRO A 68 -12.20 12.13 -0.56
N LEU A 69 -13.31 11.44 -0.37
CA LEU A 69 -13.33 9.97 -0.24
C LEU A 69 -12.97 9.25 -1.56
N SER A 70 -12.91 10.00 -2.66
CA SER A 70 -12.42 9.50 -3.96
C SER A 70 -10.90 9.33 -4.01
N ASP A 71 -10.16 10.01 -3.11
CA ASP A 71 -8.70 9.94 -3.07
C ASP A 71 -8.25 8.62 -2.48
N SER A 72 -7.98 7.67 -3.35
CA SER A 72 -7.64 6.29 -2.98
C SER A 72 -6.16 6.07 -2.66
N VAL A 73 -5.31 7.06 -2.86
CA VAL A 73 -3.86 6.98 -2.62
C VAL A 73 -3.43 7.88 -1.46
N LEU A 74 -2.29 7.55 -0.85
CA LEU A 74 -1.68 8.43 0.15
C LEU A 74 -1.18 9.72 -0.49
N THR A 75 -1.10 10.76 0.32
CA THR A 75 -0.49 12.05 -0.06
C THR A 75 0.59 12.42 0.96
N VAL A 76 1.45 13.36 0.60
CA VAL A 76 2.48 13.86 1.52
C VAL A 76 1.85 14.46 2.78
N ASP A 77 0.69 15.11 2.66
CA ASP A 77 -0.01 15.68 3.82
C ASP A 77 -0.46 14.60 4.81
N ASP A 78 -0.90 13.42 4.31
CA ASP A 78 -1.28 12.30 5.16
C ASP A 78 -0.08 11.82 6.00
N ILE A 79 1.11 11.75 5.36
CA ILE A 79 2.35 11.35 6.03
C ILE A 79 2.74 12.38 7.10
N VAL A 80 2.74 13.68 6.74
CA VAL A 80 3.08 14.77 7.66
C VAL A 80 2.09 14.83 8.83
N ALA A 81 0.79 14.67 8.56
CA ALA A 81 -0.24 14.63 9.60
C ALA A 81 -0.05 13.43 10.53
N THR A 82 0.31 12.26 9.99
CA THR A 82 0.62 11.07 10.79
C THR A 82 1.80 11.32 11.73
N ILE A 83 2.88 11.91 11.23
CA ILE A 83 4.06 12.25 12.04
C ILE A 83 3.68 13.24 13.14
N LYS A 84 2.91 14.29 12.83
CA LYS A 84 2.41 15.25 13.81
C LYS A 84 1.59 14.57 14.90
N TYR A 85 0.66 13.67 14.50
CA TYR A 85 -0.16 12.90 15.43
C TYR A 85 0.70 12.04 16.37
N LEU A 86 1.66 11.29 15.83
CA LEU A 86 2.55 10.44 16.63
C LEU A 86 3.41 11.24 17.61
N VAL A 87 3.95 12.38 17.18
CA VAL A 87 4.77 13.25 18.04
C VAL A 87 3.93 13.85 19.17
N ALA A 88 2.71 14.31 18.87
CA ALA A 88 1.80 14.84 19.87
C ALA A 88 1.37 13.77 20.88
N LEU A 89 1.06 12.56 20.39
CA LEU A 89 0.75 11.41 21.25
C LEU A 89 1.93 11.04 22.17
N HIS A 90 3.16 11.05 21.65
CA HIS A 90 4.36 10.77 22.43
C HIS A 90 4.61 11.84 23.50
N ARG A 91 4.26 13.11 23.25
CA ARG A 91 4.35 14.18 24.24
C ARG A 91 3.27 14.11 25.33
N GLY A 92 2.23 13.33 25.11
CA GLY A 92 1.08 13.24 26.02
C GLY A 92 0.06 14.39 25.83
N ASP A 93 0.05 15.03 24.66
CA ASP A 93 -0.93 16.06 24.33
C ASP A 93 -2.33 15.40 24.31
N ALA A 94 -3.37 16.13 24.78
CA ALA A 94 -4.73 15.57 24.82
C ALA A 94 -5.43 15.65 23.46
N SER A 95 -5.14 16.66 22.66
CA SER A 95 -5.75 16.89 21.34
C SER A 95 -4.81 17.66 20.40
N ILE A 96 -5.11 17.60 19.11
CA ILE A 96 -4.46 18.40 18.07
C ILE A 96 -5.51 19.14 17.23
N PRO A 97 -5.18 20.31 16.69
CA PRO A 97 -6.07 20.99 15.75
C PRO A 97 -6.19 20.20 14.44
N GLY A 98 -7.39 20.09 13.92
CA GLY A 98 -7.71 19.45 12.66
C GLY A 98 -8.97 20.00 12.03
N VAL A 99 -9.52 19.29 11.03
CA VAL A 99 -10.74 19.67 10.33
C VAL A 99 -11.69 18.47 10.32
N ARG A 100 -12.98 18.72 10.58
CA ARG A 100 -14.07 17.73 10.42
C ARG A 100 -15.22 18.36 9.66
N ALA A 101 -15.61 17.72 8.56
CA ALA A 101 -16.72 18.19 7.72
C ALA A 101 -16.59 19.67 7.34
N GLY A 102 -15.40 20.11 6.90
CA GLY A 102 -15.11 21.49 6.51
C GLY A 102 -15.04 22.50 7.66
N LYS A 103 -15.11 22.06 8.92
CA LYS A 103 -15.04 22.96 10.09
C LYS A 103 -13.80 22.64 10.93
N PRO A 104 -13.15 23.68 11.50
CA PRO A 104 -12.09 23.48 12.48
C PRO A 104 -12.62 22.63 13.67
N ALA A 105 -11.85 21.61 14.06
CA ALA A 105 -12.19 20.72 15.15
C ALA A 105 -10.94 20.33 15.93
N GLU A 106 -11.11 20.03 17.21
CA GLU A 106 -10.07 19.38 17.99
C GLU A 106 -10.15 17.86 17.82
N ILE A 107 -9.05 17.25 17.47
CA ILE A 107 -8.91 15.81 17.30
C ILE A 107 -8.28 15.24 18.56
N ARG A 108 -9.04 14.46 19.28
CA ARG A 108 -8.56 13.76 20.49
C ARG A 108 -7.49 12.74 20.09
N LEU A 109 -6.40 12.72 20.85
CA LEU A 109 -5.31 11.77 20.69
C LEU A 109 -5.59 10.53 21.55
N ASP A 110 -5.71 9.39 20.89
CA ASP A 110 -5.89 8.10 21.55
C ASP A 110 -4.97 7.05 20.91
N VAL A 111 -4.46 6.14 21.75
CA VAL A 111 -3.77 4.93 21.27
C VAL A 111 -4.84 3.97 20.75
N ASP A 112 -4.62 3.44 19.54
CA ASP A 112 -5.56 2.51 18.94
C ASP A 112 -5.51 1.14 19.64
N ASP A 113 -6.68 0.62 20.01
CA ASP A 113 -6.85 -0.78 20.35
C ASP A 113 -6.88 -1.61 19.06
N ILE A 114 -5.80 -2.35 18.81
CA ILE A 114 -5.64 -3.16 17.58
C ILE A 114 -6.60 -4.36 17.56
N ASP A 115 -7.11 -4.81 18.69
CA ASP A 115 -8.02 -5.94 18.79
C ASP A 115 -9.49 -5.53 18.67
N ASN A 116 -9.78 -4.26 18.75
CA ASN A 116 -11.15 -3.75 18.58
C ASN A 116 -11.63 -3.96 17.13
N PHE A 117 -12.79 -4.58 16.94
CA PHE A 117 -13.39 -4.80 15.62
C PHE A 117 -13.63 -3.53 14.81
N GLY A 118 -13.75 -2.36 15.45
CA GLY A 118 -13.79 -1.07 14.77
C GLY A 118 -12.49 -0.73 14.03
N ASN A 119 -11.35 -1.31 14.42
CA ASN A 119 -10.02 -1.11 13.84
C ASN A 119 -9.56 -2.30 12.97
N ARG A 120 -10.28 -3.42 12.99
CA ARG A 120 -10.01 -4.62 12.20
C ARG A 120 -11.03 -4.78 11.10
N ARG A 121 -10.57 -4.87 9.85
CA ARG A 121 -11.44 -5.16 8.71
C ARG A 121 -11.59 -6.68 8.56
N ILE A 122 -12.83 -7.16 8.58
CA ILE A 122 -13.15 -8.56 8.27
C ILE A 122 -13.28 -8.69 6.75
N ARG A 123 -12.54 -9.62 6.17
CA ARG A 123 -12.63 -9.95 4.74
C ARG A 123 -13.65 -11.05 4.52
N ALA A 124 -14.65 -10.78 3.69
CA ALA A 124 -15.63 -11.79 3.28
C ALA A 124 -15.02 -12.80 2.31
N VAL A 125 -15.64 -13.98 2.20
CA VAL A 125 -15.20 -15.07 1.30
C VAL A 125 -15.07 -14.61 -0.14
N GLY A 126 -15.99 -13.79 -0.63
CA GLY A 126 -15.94 -13.26 -2.00
C GLY A 126 -14.68 -12.45 -2.28
N GLU A 127 -14.22 -11.64 -1.34
CA GLU A 127 -12.97 -10.88 -1.47
C GLU A 127 -11.74 -11.79 -1.47
N LEU A 128 -11.74 -12.81 -0.63
CA LEU A 128 -10.64 -13.80 -0.58
C LEU A 128 -10.53 -14.55 -1.90
N ILE A 129 -11.64 -15.03 -2.45
CA ILE A 129 -11.70 -15.69 -3.76
C ILE A 129 -11.24 -14.74 -4.86
N GLN A 130 -11.74 -13.49 -4.89
CA GLN A 130 -11.34 -12.49 -5.87
C GLN A 130 -9.83 -12.27 -5.89
N ASN A 131 -9.20 -12.17 -4.72
CA ASN A 131 -7.75 -11.99 -4.61
C ASN A 131 -6.98 -13.18 -5.16
N GLN A 132 -7.43 -14.41 -4.89
CA GLN A 132 -6.80 -15.62 -5.42
C GLN A 132 -6.98 -15.76 -6.93
N VAL A 133 -8.17 -15.49 -7.45
CA VAL A 133 -8.43 -15.46 -8.90
C VAL A 133 -7.53 -14.43 -9.58
N ARG A 134 -7.42 -13.21 -9.04
CA ARG A 134 -6.54 -12.17 -9.58
C ARG A 134 -5.08 -12.62 -9.61
N THR A 135 -4.60 -13.26 -8.55
CA THR A 135 -3.24 -13.82 -8.48
C THR A 135 -3.04 -14.92 -9.53
N GLY A 136 -4.00 -15.83 -9.67
CA GLY A 136 -3.96 -16.89 -10.67
C GLY A 136 -3.96 -16.36 -12.11
N LEU A 137 -4.81 -15.36 -12.39
CA LEU A 137 -4.87 -14.71 -13.71
C LEU A 137 -3.58 -13.96 -14.05
N SER A 138 -2.97 -13.26 -13.09
CA SER A 138 -1.68 -12.57 -13.32
C SER A 138 -0.55 -13.56 -13.62
N ARG A 139 -0.54 -14.72 -12.97
CA ARG A 139 0.42 -15.80 -13.28
C ARG A 139 0.17 -16.39 -14.69
N MET A 140 -1.09 -16.60 -15.02
CA MET A 140 -1.48 -17.09 -16.35
C MET A 140 -1.10 -16.08 -17.46
N GLU A 141 -1.40 -14.79 -17.26
CA GLU A 141 -1.00 -13.71 -18.18
C GLU A 141 0.50 -13.72 -18.46
N ARG A 142 1.32 -13.84 -17.40
CA ARG A 142 2.78 -13.89 -17.56
C ARG A 142 3.23 -15.06 -18.43
N VAL A 143 2.66 -16.26 -18.20
CA VAL A 143 2.98 -17.45 -19.00
C VAL A 143 2.51 -17.30 -20.45
N VAL A 144 1.33 -16.73 -20.68
CA VAL A 144 0.83 -16.44 -22.04
C VAL A 144 1.75 -15.49 -22.75
N ARG A 145 2.16 -14.40 -22.10
CA ARG A 145 3.08 -13.41 -22.67
C ARG A 145 4.44 -14.03 -23.03
N GLU A 146 4.97 -14.88 -22.15
CA GLU A 146 6.22 -15.61 -22.43
C GLU A 146 6.08 -16.57 -23.62
N ARG A 147 4.99 -17.32 -23.70
CA ARG A 147 4.73 -18.22 -24.84
C ARG A 147 4.55 -17.46 -26.15
N MET A 148 3.89 -16.32 -26.14
CA MET A 148 3.74 -15.48 -27.34
C MET A 148 5.08 -14.96 -27.88
N THR A 149 6.10 -14.84 -27.04
CA THR A 149 7.44 -14.41 -27.49
C THR A 149 8.34 -15.56 -27.95
N THR A 150 8.05 -16.78 -27.50
CA THR A 150 8.92 -17.95 -27.73
C THR A 150 8.38 -18.93 -28.77
N GLN A 151 7.06 -18.94 -29.05
CA GLN A 151 6.44 -19.85 -29.98
C GLN A 151 6.31 -19.27 -31.38
N ASP A 152 6.28 -20.15 -32.38
CA ASP A 152 6.09 -19.79 -33.78
C ASP A 152 4.67 -19.26 -34.02
N ILE A 153 4.58 -18.11 -34.69
CA ILE A 153 3.30 -17.37 -34.90
C ILE A 153 2.26 -18.22 -35.61
N GLU A 154 2.69 -19.09 -36.53
CA GLU A 154 1.77 -19.94 -37.30
C GLU A 154 1.14 -21.09 -36.48
N ALA A 155 1.77 -21.47 -35.36
CA ALA A 155 1.29 -22.54 -34.47
C ALA A 155 0.46 -22.03 -33.26
N ILE A 156 0.36 -20.72 -33.07
CA ILE A 156 -0.32 -20.12 -31.94
C ILE A 156 -1.82 -20.20 -32.07
N THR A 157 -2.45 -20.88 -31.10
CA THR A 157 -3.90 -20.87 -30.89
C THR A 157 -4.22 -20.49 -29.45
N PRO A 158 -5.44 -19.97 -29.15
CA PRO A 158 -5.83 -19.70 -27.77
C PRO A 158 -5.67 -20.91 -26.84
N GLN A 159 -5.92 -22.12 -27.33
CA GLN A 159 -5.83 -23.37 -26.59
C GLN A 159 -4.39 -23.72 -26.24
N THR A 160 -3.41 -23.40 -27.09
CA THR A 160 -2.01 -23.65 -26.81
C THR A 160 -1.39 -22.63 -25.87
N LEU A 161 -1.92 -21.40 -25.86
CA LEU A 161 -1.43 -20.32 -25.04
C LEU A 161 -1.98 -20.35 -23.61
N ILE A 162 -3.29 -20.61 -23.48
CA ILE A 162 -4.00 -20.50 -22.20
C ILE A 162 -3.83 -21.78 -21.39
N ASN A 163 -3.28 -21.63 -20.19
CA ASN A 163 -3.19 -22.70 -19.20
C ASN A 163 -3.95 -22.27 -17.93
N VAL A 164 -5.04 -22.95 -17.61
CA VAL A 164 -5.88 -22.63 -16.43
C VAL A 164 -5.30 -23.14 -15.11
N ARG A 165 -4.28 -24.00 -15.13
CA ARG A 165 -3.69 -24.59 -13.91
C ARG A 165 -3.26 -23.56 -12.86
N PRO A 166 -2.65 -22.40 -13.19
CA PRO A 166 -2.27 -21.39 -12.21
C PRO A 166 -3.48 -20.81 -11.45
N VAL A 167 -4.62 -20.67 -12.12
CA VAL A 167 -5.87 -20.18 -11.51
C VAL A 167 -6.44 -21.25 -10.57
N VAL A 168 -6.52 -22.49 -11.03
CA VAL A 168 -7.01 -23.61 -10.22
C VAL A 168 -6.12 -23.79 -8.98
N ALA A 169 -4.80 -23.78 -9.14
CA ALA A 169 -3.86 -23.91 -8.03
C ALA A 169 -3.99 -22.77 -7.00
N ALA A 170 -4.21 -21.54 -7.46
CA ALA A 170 -4.42 -20.40 -6.56
C ALA A 170 -5.71 -20.55 -5.74
N ILE A 171 -6.79 -21.03 -6.35
CA ILE A 171 -8.06 -21.29 -5.65
C ILE A 171 -7.91 -22.47 -4.69
N CYS A 172 -7.25 -23.56 -5.11
CA CYS A 172 -7.00 -24.72 -4.23
C CYS A 172 -6.21 -24.30 -2.98
N LEU A 173 -5.21 -23.44 -3.10
CA LEU A 173 -4.45 -22.94 -1.96
C LEU A 173 -5.34 -22.21 -0.94
N LEU A 174 -6.40 -21.53 -1.37
CA LEU A 174 -7.34 -20.88 -0.46
C LEU A 174 -8.10 -21.88 0.42
N TYR A 175 -8.42 -23.06 -0.15
CA TYR A 175 -9.17 -24.10 0.58
C TYR A 175 -8.29 -25.02 1.42
N THR A 176 -6.99 -25.09 1.13
CA THR A 176 -6.07 -26.02 1.79
C THR A 176 -5.11 -25.35 2.76
N SER A 177 -4.91 -24.03 2.67
CA SER A 177 -4.15 -23.30 3.66
C SER A 177 -5.06 -22.99 4.84
N ASP A 178 -4.77 -23.57 5.99
CA ASP A 178 -5.33 -23.10 7.25
C ASP A 178 -5.05 -21.61 7.39
N ALA A 179 -6.11 -20.85 7.48
CA ALA A 179 -6.04 -19.39 7.56
C ALA A 179 -5.56 -18.94 8.95
#